data_0d9b42b519508a7f37665387d78fba2d
#
_entry.id   0d9b42b519508a7f37665387d78fba2d
#
_cell.length_a   1.000
_cell.length_b   1.000
_cell.length_c   1.000
_cell.angle_alpha   90.00
_cell.angle_beta   90.00
_cell.angle_gamma   90.00
#
_symmetry.space_group_name_H-M   'P 1'
#
loop_
_entity.id
_entity.type
_entity.pdbx_description
1 polymer ?
#
loop_
_entity_poly.entity_id
_entity_poly.type
_entity_poly.pdbx_seq_one_letter_code
_entity_poly.pdbx_strand_id
1 'polypeptide(L)'
;MVAPWGHYARYNRLANETLYEACAALRDEERRRDLGAFFGSVHGTLNHLLLGDRIWMTRFEGGTHPSTDLGATLHEECSALRAARAAMDARIEAFFAHLPPGFATRTIRYVNNAGLVSE
;
A
#
# COMPACT_ATOMS: atom_id res chain seq x y z
N MET A 1 -15.69 23.23 3.79
CA MET A 1 -15.96 21.78 3.83
C MET A 1 -14.64 21.03 3.82
N VAL A 2 -14.49 20.08 4.74
CA VAL A 2 -13.29 19.25 4.80
C VAL A 2 -13.38 18.20 3.69
N ALA A 3 -12.31 18.07 2.90
CA ALA A 3 -12.25 17.02 1.89
C ALA A 3 -12.29 15.64 2.57
N PRO A 4 -12.98 14.64 1.98
CA PRO A 4 -13.18 13.33 2.64
C PRO A 4 -11.92 12.44 2.67
N TRP A 5 -10.83 12.89 2.09
CA TRP A 5 -9.59 12.11 1.98
C TRP A 5 -9.05 11.66 3.34
N GLY A 6 -9.12 12.54 4.36
CA GLY A 6 -8.66 12.19 5.70
C GLY A 6 -9.49 11.08 6.34
N HIS A 7 -10.79 11.05 6.08
CA HIS A 7 -11.67 9.98 6.56
C HIS A 7 -11.35 8.65 5.88
N TYR A 8 -11.11 8.67 4.57
CA TYR A 8 -10.75 7.46 3.84
C TYR A 8 -9.38 6.92 4.28
N ALA A 9 -8.40 7.81 4.50
CA ALA A 9 -7.09 7.40 4.99
C ALA A 9 -7.18 6.76 6.37
N ARG A 10 -7.99 7.32 7.26
CA ARG A 10 -8.24 6.76 8.59
C ARG A 10 -8.94 5.41 8.50
N TYR A 11 -9.95 5.28 7.65
CA TYR A 11 -10.64 4.02 7.42
C TYR A 11 -9.68 2.96 6.90
N ASN A 12 -8.83 3.33 5.96
CA ASN A 12 -7.80 2.45 5.41
C ASN A 12 -6.88 1.91 6.52
N ARG A 13 -6.41 2.78 7.41
CA ARG A 13 -5.59 2.37 8.55
C ARG A 13 -6.33 1.39 9.46
N LEU A 14 -7.56 1.72 9.85
CA LEU A 14 -8.35 0.86 10.73
C LEU A 14 -8.65 -0.50 10.10
N ALA A 15 -8.96 -0.51 8.81
CA ALA A 15 -9.21 -1.74 8.06
C ALA A 15 -7.94 -2.60 7.99
N ASN A 16 -6.78 -1.99 7.75
CA ASN A 16 -5.51 -2.70 7.71
C ASN A 16 -5.12 -3.26 9.08
N GLU A 17 -5.35 -2.50 10.15
CA GLU A 17 -5.10 -2.99 11.51
C GLU A 17 -5.92 -4.24 11.81
N THR A 18 -7.21 -4.23 11.46
CA THR A 18 -8.11 -5.37 11.63
C THR A 18 -7.67 -6.56 10.79
N LEU A 19 -7.31 -6.31 9.52
CA LEU A 19 -6.85 -7.35 8.61
C LEU A 19 -5.58 -8.02 9.13
N TYR A 20 -4.60 -7.25 9.57
CA TYR A 20 -3.34 -7.80 10.06
C TYR A 20 -3.51 -8.51 11.40
N GLU A 21 -4.42 -8.06 12.24
CA GLU A 21 -4.75 -8.78 13.48
C GLU A 21 -5.27 -10.19 13.16
N ALA A 22 -6.19 -10.30 12.19
CA ALA A 22 -6.72 -11.58 11.74
C ALA A 22 -5.62 -12.45 11.11
N CYS A 23 -4.77 -11.87 10.25
CA CYS A 23 -3.70 -12.61 9.59
C CYS A 23 -2.61 -13.05 10.57
N ALA A 24 -2.33 -12.25 11.59
CA ALA A 24 -1.33 -12.62 12.61
C ALA A 24 -1.79 -13.80 13.47
N ALA A 25 -3.11 -14.03 13.59
CA ALA A 25 -3.64 -15.18 14.30
C ALA A 25 -3.46 -16.49 13.51
N LEU A 26 -3.19 -16.41 12.21
CA LEU A 26 -2.88 -17.60 11.40
C LEU A 26 -1.43 -18.04 11.66
N ARG A 27 -1.19 -19.37 11.49
CA ARG A 27 0.16 -19.88 11.50
C ARG A 27 0.91 -19.41 10.24
N ASP A 28 2.22 -19.33 10.31
CA ASP A 28 3.02 -18.88 9.17
C ASP A 28 2.80 -19.76 7.93
N GLU A 29 2.71 -21.08 8.10
CA GLU A 29 2.43 -21.99 6.98
C GLU A 29 1.07 -21.71 6.35
N GLU A 30 0.08 -21.29 7.13
CA GLU A 30 -1.24 -20.94 6.61
C GLU A 30 -1.20 -19.64 5.81
N ARG A 31 -0.46 -18.65 6.30
CA ARG A 31 -0.27 -17.39 5.57
C ARG A 31 0.44 -17.59 4.25
N ARG A 32 1.36 -18.54 4.17
CA ARG A 32 2.18 -18.79 2.97
C ARG A 32 1.62 -19.85 2.06
N ARG A 33 0.53 -20.50 2.45
CA ARG A 33 -0.11 -21.55 1.65
C ARG A 33 -0.62 -20.97 0.34
N ASP A 34 -0.31 -21.64 -0.77
CA ASP A 34 -0.85 -21.27 -2.07
C ASP A 34 -2.36 -21.59 -2.11
N LEU A 35 -3.16 -20.56 -2.28
CA LEU A 35 -4.63 -20.64 -2.34
C LEU A 35 -5.14 -20.52 -3.77
N GLY A 36 -4.26 -20.53 -4.78
CA GLY A 36 -4.65 -20.31 -6.17
C GLY A 36 -5.04 -18.87 -6.48
N ALA A 37 -4.81 -17.95 -5.55
CA ALA A 37 -5.03 -16.53 -5.78
C ALA A 37 -3.94 -15.94 -6.67
N PHE A 38 -4.18 -14.76 -7.24
CA PHE A 38 -3.27 -14.12 -8.18
C PHE A 38 -1.85 -13.96 -7.59
N PHE A 39 -1.74 -13.60 -6.31
CA PHE A 39 -0.45 -13.46 -5.62
C PHE A 39 -0.11 -14.69 -4.76
N GLY A 40 -0.79 -15.79 -5.00
CA GLY A 40 -0.52 -17.10 -4.43
C GLY A 40 -1.08 -17.28 -3.02
N SER A 41 -0.67 -16.46 -2.08
CA SER A 41 -0.95 -16.63 -0.65
C SER A 41 -1.43 -15.36 0.01
N VAL A 42 -1.90 -15.48 1.25
CA VAL A 42 -2.18 -14.32 2.11
C VAL A 42 -0.93 -13.45 2.25
N HIS A 43 0.22 -14.08 2.54
CA HIS A 43 1.49 -13.38 2.66
C HIS A 43 1.84 -12.59 1.39
N GLY A 44 1.71 -13.23 0.23
CA GLY A 44 1.96 -12.59 -1.06
C GLY A 44 1.01 -11.42 -1.33
N THR A 45 -0.27 -11.58 -1.00
CA THR A 45 -1.27 -10.53 -1.17
C THR A 45 -0.99 -9.33 -0.28
N LEU A 46 -0.63 -9.55 0.99
CA LEU A 46 -0.29 -8.45 1.90
C LEU A 46 0.93 -7.67 1.42
N ASN A 47 1.95 -8.35 0.90
CA ASN A 47 3.12 -7.72 0.31
C ASN A 47 2.74 -6.90 -0.92
N HIS A 48 1.88 -7.44 -1.78
CA HIS A 48 1.43 -6.73 -2.98
C HIS A 48 0.68 -5.45 -2.64
N LEU A 49 -0.23 -5.49 -1.67
CA LEU A 49 -1.00 -4.31 -1.26
C LEU A 49 -0.10 -3.21 -0.71
N LEU A 50 0.89 -3.57 0.10
CA LEU A 50 1.86 -2.61 0.61
C LEU A 50 2.70 -1.99 -0.51
N LEU A 51 3.15 -2.80 -1.45
CA LEU A 51 3.91 -2.32 -2.60
C LEU A 51 3.09 -1.35 -3.44
N GLY A 52 1.82 -1.67 -3.70
CA GLY A 52 0.92 -0.80 -4.45
C GLY A 52 0.78 0.57 -3.80
N ASP A 53 0.57 0.61 -2.50
CA ASP A 53 0.46 1.87 -1.76
C ASP A 53 1.78 2.64 -1.76
N ARG A 54 2.92 1.96 -1.66
CA ARG A 54 4.25 2.58 -1.75
C ARG A 54 4.46 3.25 -3.10
N ILE A 55 4.09 2.59 -4.17
CA ILE A 55 4.22 3.11 -5.53
C ILE A 55 3.38 4.38 -5.69
N TRP A 56 2.10 4.31 -5.34
CA TRP A 56 1.18 5.43 -5.52
C TRP A 56 1.49 6.60 -4.60
N MET A 57 1.87 6.35 -3.35
CA MET A 57 2.26 7.42 -2.45
C MET A 57 3.51 8.16 -2.94
N THR A 58 4.47 7.43 -3.49
CA THR A 58 5.65 8.04 -4.09
C THR A 58 5.25 8.96 -5.24
N ARG A 59 4.32 8.52 -6.09
CA ARG A 59 3.80 9.34 -7.20
C ARG A 59 3.05 10.58 -6.70
N PHE A 60 2.20 10.43 -5.69
CA PHE A 60 1.45 11.54 -5.11
C PHE A 60 2.36 12.58 -4.48
N GLU A 61 3.46 12.16 -3.90
CA GLU A 61 4.46 13.05 -3.30
C GLU A 61 5.40 13.68 -4.34
N GLY A 62 5.18 13.41 -5.61
CA GLY A 62 5.97 13.98 -6.69
C GLY A 62 7.23 13.22 -7.07
N GLY A 63 7.46 12.06 -6.43
CA GLY A 63 8.61 11.21 -6.72
C GLY A 63 8.35 10.24 -7.86
N THR A 64 9.39 9.48 -8.20
CA THR A 64 9.33 8.41 -9.17
C THR A 64 9.70 7.09 -8.49
N HIS A 65 8.78 6.15 -8.49
CA HIS A 65 9.06 4.81 -7.97
C HIS A 65 9.70 3.97 -9.07
N PRO A 66 10.80 3.27 -8.79
CA PRO A 66 11.40 2.37 -9.77
C PRO A 66 10.41 1.30 -10.23
N SER A 67 10.52 0.88 -11.49
CA SER A 67 9.76 -0.25 -11.98
C SER A 67 10.08 -1.50 -11.16
N THR A 68 9.03 -2.20 -10.70
CA THR A 68 9.17 -3.31 -9.75
C THR A 68 8.19 -4.41 -10.12
N ASP A 69 8.60 -5.66 -9.91
CA ASP A 69 7.71 -6.80 -9.99
C ASP A 69 6.60 -6.66 -8.92
N LEU A 70 5.36 -6.62 -9.35
CA LEU A 70 4.21 -6.48 -8.45
C LEU A 70 4.02 -7.69 -7.52
N GLY A 71 4.65 -8.81 -7.84
CA GLY A 71 4.67 -9.99 -7.00
C GLY A 71 5.84 -10.03 -6.01
N ALA A 72 6.65 -8.98 -5.95
CA ALA A 72 7.82 -8.96 -5.08
C ALA A 72 7.44 -9.07 -3.61
N THR A 73 8.24 -9.82 -2.85
CA THR A 73 8.11 -9.92 -1.41
C THR A 73 8.95 -8.81 -0.78
N LEU A 74 8.28 -7.82 -0.16
CA LEU A 74 8.97 -6.71 0.51
C LEU A 74 9.51 -7.14 1.88
N HIS A 75 8.74 -7.96 2.60
CA HIS A 75 9.12 -8.45 3.91
C HIS A 75 8.74 -9.94 4.04
N GLU A 76 9.69 -10.75 4.46
CA GLU A 76 9.48 -12.18 4.67
C GLU A 76 8.74 -12.46 6.00
N GLU A 77 9.00 -11.67 7.02
CA GLU A 77 8.41 -11.86 8.34
C GLU A 77 7.09 -11.08 8.46
N CYS A 78 6.06 -11.75 9.00
CA CYS A 78 4.75 -11.14 9.17
C CYS A 78 4.81 -9.92 10.10
N SER A 79 5.60 -9.99 11.16
CA SER A 79 5.76 -8.87 12.09
C SER A 79 6.42 -7.66 11.45
N ALA A 80 7.43 -7.87 10.61
CA ALA A 80 8.09 -6.80 9.86
C ALA A 80 7.12 -6.20 8.81
N LEU A 81 6.35 -7.04 8.15
CA LEU A 81 5.35 -6.61 7.18
C LEU A 81 4.26 -5.77 7.86
N ARG A 82 3.80 -6.20 9.03
CA ARG A 82 2.81 -5.46 9.83
C ARG A 82 3.34 -4.07 10.24
N ALA A 83 4.58 -4.00 10.69
CA ALA A 83 5.21 -2.73 11.06
C ALA A 83 5.35 -1.79 9.86
N ALA A 84 5.75 -2.33 8.70
CA ALA A 84 5.86 -1.57 7.46
C ALA A 84 4.49 -1.08 6.97
N ARG A 85 3.44 -1.89 7.12
CA ARG A 85 2.07 -1.48 6.81
C ARG A 85 1.62 -0.33 7.71
N ALA A 86 1.87 -0.42 9.00
CA ALA A 86 1.52 0.64 9.94
C ALA A 86 2.23 1.96 9.60
N ALA A 87 3.50 1.90 9.25
CA ALA A 87 4.28 3.07 8.84
C ALA A 87 3.72 3.68 7.54
N MET A 88 3.32 2.84 6.58
CA MET A 88 2.71 3.32 5.34
C MET A 88 1.35 3.97 5.60
N ASP A 89 0.53 3.40 6.47
CA ASP A 89 -0.77 3.97 6.81
C ASP A 89 -0.62 5.33 7.48
N ALA A 90 0.38 5.50 8.36
CA ALA A 90 0.70 6.79 8.97
C ALA A 90 1.14 7.83 7.91
N ARG A 91 1.94 7.40 6.95
CA ARG A 91 2.37 8.25 5.82
C ARG A 91 1.18 8.69 4.97
N ILE A 92 0.25 7.78 4.69
CA ILE A 92 -0.97 8.09 3.95
C ILE A 92 -1.82 9.09 4.71
N GLU A 93 -2.07 8.87 6.00
CA GLU A 93 -2.85 9.79 6.82
C GLU A 93 -2.21 11.19 6.88
N ALA A 94 -0.90 11.26 7.08
CA ALA A 94 -0.18 12.53 7.13
C ALA A 94 -0.27 13.29 5.80
N PHE A 95 -0.14 12.57 4.69
CA PHE A 95 -0.23 13.18 3.36
C PHE A 95 -1.62 13.80 3.13
N PHE A 96 -2.69 13.06 3.42
CA PHE A 96 -4.05 13.54 3.18
C PHE A 96 -4.54 14.53 4.23
N ALA A 97 -3.88 14.63 5.38
CA ALA A 97 -4.11 15.68 6.36
C ALA A 97 -3.52 17.03 5.92
N HIS A 98 -2.49 17.01 5.07
CA HIS A 98 -1.73 18.17 4.64
C HIS A 98 -1.58 18.22 3.12
N LEU A 99 -2.71 18.08 2.40
CA LEU A 99 -2.70 18.07 0.94
C LEU A 99 -2.11 19.36 0.37
N PRO A 100 -1.23 19.26 -0.64
CA PRO A 100 -0.76 20.44 -1.36
C PRO A 100 -1.92 21.18 -2.04
N PRO A 101 -1.84 22.52 -2.13
CA PRO A 101 -2.85 23.28 -2.87
C PRO A 101 -3.02 22.76 -4.29
N GLY A 102 -4.27 22.61 -4.72
CA GLY A 102 -4.59 22.14 -6.07
C GLY A 102 -4.37 20.66 -6.31
N PHE A 103 -4.11 19.86 -5.29
CA PHE A 103 -3.87 18.43 -5.44
C PHE A 103 -5.00 17.72 -6.18
N ALA A 104 -6.26 18.03 -5.86
CA ALA A 104 -7.42 17.37 -6.45
C ALA A 104 -7.57 17.60 -7.95
N THR A 105 -6.95 18.66 -8.49
CA THR A 105 -7.00 19.00 -9.90
C THR A 105 -5.66 18.77 -10.61
N ARG A 106 -4.66 18.29 -9.89
CA ARG A 106 -3.31 18.09 -10.43
C ARG A 106 -3.25 16.84 -11.31
N THR A 107 -2.64 16.98 -12.49
CA THR A 107 -2.28 15.85 -13.33
C THR A 107 -1.01 15.21 -12.81
N ILE A 108 -1.03 13.89 -12.65
CA ILE A 108 0.13 13.14 -12.20
C ILE A 108 0.70 12.36 -13.39
N ARG A 109 1.97 12.62 -13.70
CA ARG A 109 2.72 11.85 -14.69
C ARG A 109 3.57 10.81 -13.98
N TYR A 110 3.57 9.59 -14.52
CA TYR A 110 4.37 8.51 -13.94
C TYR A 110 4.75 7.49 -15.01
N VAL A 111 5.82 6.77 -14.73
CA VAL A 111 6.22 5.61 -15.54
C VAL A 111 5.59 4.38 -14.91
N ASN A 112 4.76 3.67 -15.67
CA ASN A 112 4.12 2.44 -15.18
C ASN A 112 5.11 1.27 -15.14
N ASN A 113 4.67 0.12 -14.64
CA ASN A 113 5.56 -1.05 -14.50
C ASN A 113 6.04 -1.63 -15.83
N ALA A 114 5.41 -1.26 -16.93
CA ALA A 114 5.87 -1.63 -18.27
C ALA A 114 6.87 -0.62 -18.86
N GLY A 115 7.22 0.43 -18.11
CA GLY A 115 8.13 1.48 -18.56
C GLY A 115 7.48 2.55 -19.43
N LEU A 116 6.16 2.57 -19.52
CA LEU A 116 5.41 3.56 -20.32
C LEU A 116 4.97 4.72 -19.42
N VAL A 117 5.08 5.95 -19.97
CA VAL A 117 4.62 7.16 -19.28
C VAL A 117 3.08 7.21 -19.33
N SER A 118 2.48 7.49 -18.20
CA SER A 118 1.02 7.66 -18.06
C SER A 118 0.68 8.94 -17.31
N GLU A 119 -0.54 9.41 -17.50
CA GLU A 119 -1.09 10.57 -16.80
C GLU A 119 -2.38 10.20 -16.05
#